data_f96233ca3e24061e1b0d0dd491f72abe
#
_entry.id   f96233ca3e24061e1b0d0dd491f72abe
#
_cell.length_a   1.000
_cell.length_b   1.000
_cell.length_c   1.000
_cell.angle_alpha   90.00
_cell.angle_beta   90.00
_cell.angle_gamma   90.00
#
_symmetry.space_group_name_H-M   'P 1'
#
loop_
_entity.id
_entity.type
_entity.pdbx_description
1 polymer ?
#
loop_
_entity_poly.entity_id
_entity_poly.type
_entity_poly.pdbx_seq_one_letter_code
_entity_poly.pdbx_strand_id
1 'polypeptide(L)'
;PIIKASELTVNKQREFIVKDNVGFGEWDWDLIANEWDAEQLDDWGLDLPVDFNVVEEEAEEDDYVEPDNLKVDVVLGDLIEIGEHRLLCGDSTDSDQVAKLMNGEKADVAHNDPPYGMKKENEGVLNDNLNYSDLLDFNKEWISLQFTHLKENGSWYCWGIDEPLMDIYSEILKPYIAQQKATFRNLITWDKGNGQGQNSDNTRSYAVADEKCLFVMCGVQGFNNNADNYFEGWDSIVNYLKEEKQKSGLTIKDFKRIAGHSENSGCHWFDKSQWMMPTKETYNSWRDYCETNNNESFKKEYESFKKEYEELKKEYEELKKEYYSTRAYFNNVHDNFNNVWHFDRHNRQGDEGEHATPKPIPLCERAIKSSCPDNGLVLDVFLGSGSTMVASHQLKRKCYGMELDPKYCQVIIDRMKKLDENIKVKINGKEYGE
;
A
#
# COMPACT_ATOMS: atom_id res chain seq x y z
N PRO A 1 -46.86 -0.74 -7.15
CA PRO A 1 -46.74 -0.80 -8.61
C PRO A 1 -45.41 -1.41 -8.98
N ILE A 2 -45.40 -2.37 -9.90
CA ILE A 2 -44.17 -2.98 -10.42
C ILE A 2 -43.92 -2.28 -11.75
N ILE A 3 -42.72 -1.64 -11.89
CA ILE A 3 -42.24 -1.06 -13.14
C ILE A 3 -41.33 -2.07 -13.78
N LYS A 4 -41.52 -2.39 -15.06
CA LYS A 4 -40.60 -3.28 -15.78
C LYS A 4 -39.40 -2.49 -16.25
N ALA A 5 -38.20 -3.06 -16.15
CA ALA A 5 -36.95 -2.43 -16.64
C ALA A 5 -37.08 -1.98 -18.11
N SER A 6 -37.79 -2.76 -18.96
CA SER A 6 -38.03 -2.42 -20.36
C SER A 6 -38.91 -1.16 -20.58
N GLU A 7 -39.56 -0.64 -19.55
CA GLU A 7 -40.35 0.59 -19.58
C GLU A 7 -39.55 1.85 -19.20
N LEU A 8 -38.29 1.66 -18.75
CA LEU A 8 -37.38 2.74 -18.38
C LEU A 8 -36.37 3.00 -19.51
N THR A 9 -36.01 4.26 -19.67
CA THR A 9 -34.88 4.63 -20.52
C THR A 9 -33.60 4.05 -19.95
N VAL A 10 -32.58 3.85 -20.80
CA VAL A 10 -31.27 3.31 -20.37
C VAL A 10 -30.70 4.11 -19.19
N ASN A 11 -30.80 5.44 -19.24
CA ASN A 11 -30.32 6.32 -18.17
C ASN A 11 -31.10 6.11 -16.85
N LYS A 12 -32.42 5.90 -16.93
CA LYS A 12 -33.24 5.60 -15.74
C LYS A 12 -32.98 4.19 -15.19
N GLN A 13 -32.61 3.25 -16.02
CA GLN A 13 -32.18 1.92 -15.56
C GLN A 13 -30.85 2.01 -14.83
N ARG A 14 -29.89 2.78 -15.38
CA ARG A 14 -28.60 3.05 -14.76
C ARG A 14 -28.74 3.78 -13.42
N GLU A 15 -29.50 4.87 -13.38
CA GLU A 15 -29.82 5.61 -12.15
C GLU A 15 -30.41 4.67 -11.08
N PHE A 16 -31.30 3.78 -11.46
CA PHE A 16 -31.92 2.83 -10.53
C PHE A 16 -30.91 1.84 -9.99
N ILE A 17 -30.03 1.28 -10.84
CA ILE A 17 -28.96 0.36 -10.43
C ILE A 17 -28.04 1.02 -9.40
N VAL A 18 -27.60 2.26 -9.63
CA VAL A 18 -26.73 2.97 -8.71
C VAL A 18 -27.45 3.25 -7.39
N LYS A 19 -28.62 3.89 -7.42
CA LYS A 19 -29.38 4.27 -6.21
C LYS A 19 -29.83 3.09 -5.35
N ASP A 20 -30.09 1.95 -5.97
CA ASP A 20 -30.48 0.73 -5.24
C ASP A 20 -29.30 0.05 -4.54
N ASN A 21 -28.06 0.30 -5.00
CA ASN A 21 -26.86 -0.34 -4.51
C ASN A 21 -25.86 0.60 -3.79
N VAL A 22 -26.12 1.91 -3.74
CA VAL A 22 -25.24 2.91 -3.08
C VAL A 22 -24.81 2.51 -1.66
N GLY A 23 -25.64 1.78 -0.94
CA GLY A 23 -25.35 1.35 0.44
C GLY A 23 -24.96 -0.11 0.60
N PHE A 24 -24.79 -0.89 -0.48
CA PHE A 24 -24.61 -2.33 -0.41
C PHE A 24 -23.63 -2.83 -1.47
N GLY A 25 -22.65 -3.63 -1.04
CA GLY A 25 -21.71 -4.31 -1.91
C GLY A 25 -20.42 -3.55 -2.16
N GLU A 26 -19.54 -4.15 -2.93
CA GLU A 26 -18.32 -3.53 -3.45
C GLU A 26 -18.56 -3.13 -4.90
N TRP A 27 -18.07 -1.95 -5.27
CA TRP A 27 -18.17 -1.45 -6.64
C TRP A 27 -16.91 -1.82 -7.41
N ASP A 28 -17.09 -2.31 -8.63
CA ASP A 28 -16.01 -2.44 -9.60
C ASP A 28 -15.77 -1.05 -10.21
N TRP A 29 -14.83 -0.33 -9.60
CA TRP A 29 -14.55 1.07 -9.95
C TRP A 29 -13.98 1.22 -11.35
N ASP A 30 -13.23 0.24 -11.85
CA ASP A 30 -12.67 0.26 -13.21
C ASP A 30 -13.76 0.10 -14.26
N LEU A 31 -14.70 -0.81 -14.03
CA LEU A 31 -15.86 -0.97 -14.91
C LEU A 31 -16.71 0.31 -14.91
N ILE A 32 -16.93 0.90 -13.74
CA ILE A 32 -17.75 2.10 -13.61
C ILE A 32 -17.07 3.31 -14.22
N ALA A 33 -15.77 3.50 -14.01
CA ALA A 33 -15.00 4.60 -14.58
C ALA A 33 -14.97 4.59 -16.11
N ASN A 34 -14.95 3.39 -16.71
CA ASN A 34 -14.91 3.23 -18.17
C ASN A 34 -16.27 3.36 -18.86
N GLU A 35 -17.37 3.12 -18.15
CA GLU A 35 -18.70 3.03 -18.76
C GLU A 35 -19.67 4.14 -18.31
N TRP A 36 -19.35 4.89 -17.26
CA TRP A 36 -20.27 5.80 -16.58
C TRP A 36 -19.66 7.19 -16.37
N ASP A 37 -20.52 8.21 -16.47
CA ASP A 37 -20.13 9.60 -16.28
C ASP A 37 -20.07 9.95 -14.77
N ALA A 38 -18.96 10.54 -14.33
CA ALA A 38 -18.73 10.85 -12.92
C ALA A 38 -19.73 11.83 -12.33
N GLU A 39 -20.12 12.90 -13.09
CA GLU A 39 -21.12 13.85 -12.61
C GLU A 39 -22.47 13.17 -12.39
N GLN A 40 -22.83 12.22 -13.26
CA GLN A 40 -24.08 11.46 -13.11
C GLN A 40 -24.03 10.53 -11.90
N LEU A 41 -22.90 9.90 -11.64
CA LEU A 41 -22.74 9.00 -10.48
C LEU A 41 -22.82 9.78 -9.16
N ASP A 42 -22.20 10.95 -9.09
CA ASP A 42 -22.27 11.84 -7.92
C ASP A 42 -23.71 12.36 -7.72
N ASP A 43 -24.38 12.81 -8.79
CA ASP A 43 -25.79 13.21 -8.78
C ASP A 43 -26.73 12.08 -8.31
N TRP A 44 -26.35 10.83 -8.52
CA TRP A 44 -27.12 9.66 -8.07
C TRP A 44 -26.77 9.24 -6.64
N GLY A 45 -25.78 9.91 -6.01
CA GLY A 45 -25.39 9.75 -4.62
C GLY A 45 -24.38 8.66 -4.38
N LEU A 46 -23.59 8.29 -5.40
CA LEU A 46 -22.44 7.41 -5.24
C LEU A 46 -21.23 8.25 -4.84
N ASP A 47 -20.69 8.02 -3.65
CA ASP A 47 -19.44 8.62 -3.20
C ASP A 47 -18.29 8.07 -4.03
N LEU A 48 -17.84 8.86 -5.00
CA LEU A 48 -16.74 8.47 -5.88
C LEU A 48 -15.39 8.56 -5.16
N PRO A 49 -14.47 7.63 -5.41
CA PRO A 49 -13.08 7.79 -5.00
C PRO A 49 -12.51 9.12 -5.49
N VAL A 50 -11.60 9.71 -4.73
CA VAL A 50 -11.00 11.03 -5.04
C VAL A 50 -10.31 11.04 -6.41
N ASP A 51 -9.94 9.89 -6.90
CA ASP A 51 -9.18 9.59 -8.12
C ASP A 51 -10.02 8.92 -9.23
N PHE A 52 -11.35 8.92 -9.09
CA PHE A 52 -12.30 8.28 -10.04
C PHE A 52 -12.20 8.81 -11.47
N ASN A 53 -11.48 9.59 -11.96
CA ASN A 53 -11.27 9.96 -13.38
C ASN A 53 -9.79 10.22 -13.68
N VAL A 54 -8.92 9.87 -12.77
CA VAL A 54 -7.49 9.93 -13.04
C VAL A 54 -7.17 8.72 -13.89
N VAL A 55 -6.86 8.94 -15.16
CA VAL A 55 -6.17 7.92 -15.97
C VAL A 55 -4.85 7.68 -15.26
N GLU A 56 -4.76 6.61 -14.50
CA GLU A 56 -3.51 6.25 -13.83
C GLU A 56 -2.46 5.98 -14.89
N GLU A 57 -1.33 6.68 -14.75
CA GLU A 57 -0.18 6.38 -15.59
C GLU A 57 0.37 5.03 -15.16
N GLU A 58 0.56 4.14 -16.12
CA GLU A 58 1.21 2.85 -15.92
C GLU A 58 2.69 2.97 -16.25
N ALA A 59 3.53 2.26 -15.51
CA ALA A 59 4.93 2.16 -15.80
C ALA A 59 5.20 0.87 -16.60
N GLU A 60 5.75 1.04 -17.78
CA GLU A 60 6.05 -0.04 -18.70
C GLU A 60 7.55 -0.34 -18.72
N GLU A 61 7.89 -1.59 -19.05
CA GLU A 61 9.28 -1.98 -19.29
C GLU A 61 9.88 -1.14 -20.41
N ASP A 62 11.08 -0.63 -20.20
CA ASP A 62 11.80 0.12 -21.21
C ASP A 62 12.60 -0.80 -22.15
N ASP A 63 13.08 -0.26 -23.24
CA ASP A 63 13.86 -0.95 -24.27
C ASP A 63 15.36 -0.67 -24.13
N TYR A 64 15.83 -0.23 -22.97
CA TYR A 64 17.24 0.04 -22.75
C TYR A 64 18.05 -1.26 -22.74
N VAL A 65 19.14 -1.27 -23.51
CA VAL A 65 20.14 -2.33 -23.55
C VAL A 65 21.50 -1.71 -23.25
N GLU A 66 22.21 -2.26 -22.27
CA GLU A 66 23.56 -1.79 -21.93
C GLU A 66 24.51 -2.01 -23.13
N PRO A 67 25.25 -0.98 -23.57
CA PRO A 67 26.19 -1.14 -24.67
C PRO A 67 27.45 -1.87 -24.22
N ASP A 68 28.00 -2.75 -25.09
CA ASP A 68 29.23 -3.53 -24.82
C ASP A 68 30.45 -2.67 -24.39
N ASN A 69 30.51 -1.43 -24.84
CA ASN A 69 31.58 -0.47 -24.55
C ASN A 69 31.06 0.77 -23.82
N LEU A 70 30.36 0.56 -22.70
CA LEU A 70 29.89 1.66 -21.88
C LEU A 70 31.03 2.54 -21.42
N LYS A 71 30.99 3.83 -21.76
CA LYS A 71 31.92 4.82 -21.23
C LYS A 71 31.44 5.30 -19.87
N VAL A 72 32.21 5.06 -18.83
CA VAL A 72 31.87 5.47 -17.47
C VAL A 72 32.59 6.78 -17.16
N ASP A 73 31.80 7.85 -17.01
CA ASP A 73 32.30 9.17 -16.65
C ASP A 73 32.04 9.51 -15.16
N VAL A 74 31.22 8.71 -14.48
CA VAL A 74 30.85 8.86 -13.07
C VAL A 74 31.93 8.29 -12.16
N VAL A 75 32.14 8.93 -11.00
CA VAL A 75 33.06 8.46 -9.95
C VAL A 75 32.38 8.48 -8.58
N LEU A 76 32.93 7.71 -7.64
CA LEU A 76 32.43 7.70 -6.26
C LEU A 76 32.38 9.11 -5.66
N GLY A 77 31.25 9.43 -5.01
CA GLY A 77 30.97 10.74 -4.43
C GLY A 77 30.24 11.71 -5.35
N ASP A 78 30.07 11.38 -6.64
CA ASP A 78 29.32 12.22 -7.56
C ASP A 78 27.84 12.26 -7.21
N LEU A 79 27.30 13.47 -7.17
CA LEU A 79 25.86 13.73 -7.11
C LEU A 79 25.36 14.09 -8.51
N ILE A 80 24.46 13.29 -9.02
CA ILE A 80 23.89 13.41 -10.35
C ILE A 80 22.43 13.86 -10.20
N GLU A 81 22.09 14.97 -10.84
CA GLU A 81 20.71 15.46 -10.97
C GLU A 81 20.19 15.07 -12.35
N ILE A 82 19.10 14.30 -12.40
CA ILE A 82 18.47 13.79 -13.62
C ILE A 82 17.04 14.32 -13.65
N GLY A 83 16.81 15.45 -14.32
CA GLY A 83 15.54 16.16 -14.21
C GLY A 83 15.23 16.54 -12.76
N GLU A 84 14.15 16.01 -12.20
CA GLU A 84 13.77 16.16 -10.79
C GLU A 84 14.31 15.06 -9.87
N HIS A 85 14.97 14.05 -10.45
CA HIS A 85 15.55 12.93 -9.70
C HIS A 85 16.97 13.27 -9.25
N ARG A 86 17.45 12.55 -8.23
CA ARG A 86 18.82 12.65 -7.74
C ARG A 86 19.41 11.24 -7.61
N LEU A 87 20.63 11.08 -8.08
CA LEU A 87 21.41 9.86 -7.95
C LEU A 87 22.75 10.21 -7.30
N LEU A 88 23.13 9.52 -6.25
CA LEU A 88 24.45 9.66 -5.64
C LEU A 88 25.22 8.36 -5.83
N CYS A 89 26.40 8.47 -6.48
CA CYS A 89 27.32 7.35 -6.56
C CYS A 89 28.04 7.20 -5.21
N GLY A 90 27.59 6.25 -4.37
CA GLY A 90 28.11 6.18 -3.01
C GLY A 90 27.54 5.09 -2.13
N ASP A 91 27.98 5.09 -0.88
CA ASP A 91 27.69 4.07 0.12
C ASP A 91 26.41 4.41 0.91
N SER A 92 25.45 3.50 0.90
CA SER A 92 24.17 3.62 1.62
C SER A 92 24.30 3.62 3.15
N THR A 93 25.46 3.23 3.70
CA THR A 93 25.74 3.27 5.14
C THR A 93 26.40 4.57 5.59
N ASP A 94 26.84 5.42 4.64
CA ASP A 94 27.45 6.71 4.94
C ASP A 94 26.38 7.79 5.15
N SER A 95 26.25 8.24 6.41
CA SER A 95 25.25 9.24 6.80
C SER A 95 25.39 10.59 6.09
N ASP A 96 26.62 11.02 5.79
CA ASP A 96 26.88 12.30 5.13
C ASP A 96 26.49 12.23 3.65
N GLN A 97 26.73 11.08 3.01
CA GLN A 97 26.33 10.85 1.64
C GLN A 97 24.80 10.75 1.51
N VAL A 98 24.13 10.01 2.39
CA VAL A 98 22.66 9.95 2.41
C VAL A 98 22.05 11.34 2.67
N ALA A 99 22.60 12.11 3.60
CA ALA A 99 22.17 13.48 3.85
C ALA A 99 22.38 14.41 2.63
N LYS A 100 23.52 14.25 1.91
CA LYS A 100 23.81 14.96 0.66
C LYS A 100 22.80 14.62 -0.43
N LEU A 101 22.45 13.34 -0.59
CA LEU A 101 21.41 12.90 -1.51
C LEU A 101 20.08 13.55 -1.20
N MET A 102 19.63 13.43 0.05
CA MET A 102 18.30 13.87 0.49
C MET A 102 18.15 15.39 0.57
N ASN A 103 19.24 16.14 0.74
CA ASN A 103 19.23 17.61 0.77
C ASN A 103 18.16 18.22 1.70
N GLY A 104 17.91 17.56 2.84
CA GLY A 104 16.92 17.98 3.84
C GLY A 104 15.48 17.54 3.56
N GLU A 105 15.20 16.92 2.43
CA GLU A 105 13.88 16.36 2.13
C GLU A 105 13.67 15.01 2.82
N LYS A 106 12.40 14.60 2.95
CA LYS A 106 11.99 13.28 3.46
C LYS A 106 11.13 12.57 2.45
N ALA A 107 11.38 11.28 2.25
CA ALA A 107 10.67 10.46 1.29
C ALA A 107 9.29 10.01 1.81
N ASP A 108 8.35 9.90 0.89
CA ASP A 108 7.03 9.30 1.12
C ASP A 108 7.13 7.79 1.19
N VAL A 109 7.95 7.21 0.32
CA VAL A 109 8.18 5.77 0.27
C VAL A 109 9.66 5.47 0.06
N ALA A 110 10.15 4.43 0.74
CA ALA A 110 11.43 3.80 0.44
C ALA A 110 11.18 2.42 -0.18
N HIS A 111 11.84 2.15 -1.31
CA HIS A 111 11.77 0.89 -2.03
C HIS A 111 13.17 0.35 -2.24
N ASN A 112 13.50 -0.81 -1.69
CA ASN A 112 14.88 -1.26 -1.60
C ASN A 112 15.05 -2.72 -2.03
N ASP A 113 16.14 -2.98 -2.73
CA ASP A 113 16.61 -4.30 -3.12
C ASP A 113 18.09 -4.48 -2.69
N PRO A 114 18.35 -4.64 -1.38
CA PRO A 114 19.73 -4.73 -0.86
C PRO A 114 20.41 -6.05 -1.26
N PRO A 115 21.76 -6.16 -1.12
CA PRO A 115 22.45 -7.45 -1.23
C PRO A 115 21.90 -8.48 -0.24
N TYR A 116 21.75 -9.74 -0.71
CA TYR A 116 21.14 -10.83 0.08
C TYR A 116 22.15 -11.74 0.77
N GLY A 117 23.45 -11.56 0.51
CA GLY A 117 24.52 -12.47 0.98
C GLY A 117 24.61 -13.78 0.18
N MET A 118 24.17 -13.77 -1.07
CA MET A 118 24.17 -14.93 -1.97
C MET A 118 25.52 -15.21 -2.65
N LYS A 119 26.55 -14.43 -2.32
CA LYS A 119 27.91 -14.52 -2.88
C LYS A 119 28.00 -14.23 -4.37
N LYS A 120 27.25 -13.25 -4.84
CA LYS A 120 27.16 -12.83 -6.25
C LYS A 120 28.03 -11.61 -6.60
N GLU A 121 29.05 -11.26 -5.81
CA GLU A 121 29.94 -10.15 -6.16
C GLU A 121 30.62 -10.33 -7.51
N ASN A 122 30.93 -11.55 -7.89
CA ASN A 122 31.48 -11.87 -9.22
C ASN A 122 30.47 -11.62 -10.36
N GLU A 123 29.19 -11.50 -10.04
CA GLU A 123 28.10 -11.18 -10.96
C GLU A 123 27.71 -9.70 -10.93
N GLY A 124 28.51 -8.86 -10.22
CA GLY A 124 28.32 -7.40 -10.15
C GLY A 124 27.44 -6.90 -8.99
N VAL A 125 27.07 -7.76 -8.04
CA VAL A 125 26.33 -7.35 -6.85
C VAL A 125 27.30 -7.05 -5.71
N LEU A 126 27.67 -5.79 -5.52
CA LEU A 126 28.61 -5.38 -4.48
C LEU A 126 28.05 -5.67 -3.07
N ASN A 127 28.94 -6.02 -2.12
CA ASN A 127 28.60 -6.40 -0.74
C ASN A 127 27.76 -7.70 -0.60
N ASP A 128 27.61 -8.51 -1.64
CA ASP A 128 26.84 -9.76 -1.57
C ASP A 128 27.65 -10.95 -1.01
N ASN A 129 28.95 -10.76 -0.74
CA ASN A 129 29.83 -11.77 -0.14
C ASN A 129 29.98 -11.63 1.40
N LEU A 130 29.23 -10.71 2.02
CA LEU A 130 29.28 -10.51 3.47
C LEU A 130 28.90 -11.80 4.21
N ASN A 131 29.61 -12.09 5.30
CA ASN A 131 29.18 -13.17 6.19
C ASN A 131 27.92 -12.74 6.96
N TYR A 132 27.27 -13.70 7.61
CA TYR A 132 26.00 -13.47 8.30
C TYR A 132 26.03 -12.27 9.29
N SER A 133 27.05 -12.17 10.11
CA SER A 133 27.14 -11.08 11.11
C SER A 133 27.33 -9.72 10.43
N ASP A 134 28.21 -9.65 9.45
CA ASP A 134 28.53 -8.42 8.74
C ASP A 134 27.32 -7.95 7.90
N LEU A 135 26.57 -8.90 7.32
CA LEU A 135 25.32 -8.59 6.59
C LEU A 135 24.26 -8.01 7.52
N LEU A 136 24.10 -8.57 8.72
CA LEU A 136 23.13 -8.03 9.69
C LEU A 136 23.52 -6.64 10.17
N ASP A 137 24.81 -6.39 10.43
CA ASP A 137 25.30 -5.07 10.85
C ASP A 137 25.18 -4.04 9.71
N PHE A 138 25.51 -4.43 8.50
CA PHE A 138 25.25 -3.63 7.29
C PHE A 138 23.76 -3.25 7.17
N ASN A 139 22.85 -4.22 7.33
CA ASN A 139 21.42 -3.97 7.29
C ASN A 139 20.94 -3.03 8.41
N LYS A 140 21.51 -3.12 9.62
CA LYS A 140 21.17 -2.18 10.70
C LYS A 140 21.58 -0.75 10.38
N GLU A 141 22.73 -0.55 9.76
CA GLU A 141 23.28 0.78 9.43
C GLU A 141 22.40 1.48 8.40
N TRP A 142 22.22 0.90 7.20
CA TRP A 142 21.48 1.57 6.15
C TRP A 142 19.97 1.69 6.47
N ILE A 143 19.35 0.70 7.11
CA ILE A 143 17.94 0.76 7.50
C ILE A 143 17.71 1.88 8.51
N SER A 144 18.58 1.99 9.52
CA SER A 144 18.47 3.04 10.53
C SER A 144 18.58 4.43 9.92
N LEU A 145 19.53 4.64 9.00
CA LEU A 145 19.67 5.90 8.27
C LEU A 145 18.43 6.20 7.44
N GLN A 146 17.92 5.22 6.70
CA GLN A 146 16.77 5.41 5.83
C GLN A 146 15.51 5.80 6.60
N PHE A 147 15.24 5.17 7.77
CA PHE A 147 14.11 5.57 8.61
C PHE A 147 14.22 7.02 9.11
N THR A 148 15.43 7.60 9.23
CA THR A 148 15.58 9.02 9.58
C THR A 148 15.22 9.95 8.41
N HIS A 149 15.24 9.46 7.18
CA HIS A 149 14.93 10.20 5.96
C HIS A 149 13.54 9.91 5.38
N LEU A 150 12.76 9.02 6.01
CA LEU A 150 11.34 8.85 5.72
C LEU A 150 10.50 9.90 6.45
N LYS A 151 9.35 10.23 5.89
CA LYS A 151 8.30 10.99 6.58
C LYS A 151 7.76 10.17 7.76
N GLU A 152 7.20 10.83 8.77
CA GLU A 152 6.60 10.15 9.92
C GLU A 152 5.43 9.25 9.55
N ASN A 153 4.83 9.51 8.40
CA ASN A 153 3.78 8.72 7.76
C ASN A 153 4.26 8.08 6.44
N GLY A 154 5.54 7.84 6.29
CA GLY A 154 6.10 7.18 5.10
C GLY A 154 5.90 5.67 5.10
N SER A 155 6.17 5.05 3.96
CA SER A 155 6.13 3.60 3.75
C SER A 155 7.51 3.06 3.40
N TRP A 156 7.76 1.79 3.74
CA TRP A 156 9.06 1.15 3.53
C TRP A 156 8.89 -0.27 3.00
N TYR A 157 9.56 -0.55 1.90
CA TYR A 157 9.61 -1.84 1.22
C TYR A 157 11.05 -2.34 1.17
N CYS A 158 11.26 -3.62 1.47
CA CYS A 158 12.57 -4.26 1.37
C CYS A 158 12.42 -5.67 0.79
N TRP A 159 12.94 -5.85 -0.40
CA TRP A 159 13.04 -7.14 -1.07
C TRP A 159 14.15 -8.00 -0.47
N GLY A 160 13.99 -9.30 -0.59
CA GLY A 160 15.00 -10.23 -0.10
C GLY A 160 14.56 -11.69 -0.18
N ILE A 161 15.44 -12.53 0.32
CA ILE A 161 15.18 -13.95 0.52
C ILE A 161 14.88 -14.24 1.99
N ASP A 162 14.37 -15.44 2.28
CA ASP A 162 13.76 -15.80 3.56
C ASP A 162 14.60 -15.44 4.81
N GLU A 163 15.80 -15.99 4.97
CA GLU A 163 16.61 -15.81 6.19
C GLU A 163 17.02 -14.35 6.43
N PRO A 164 17.63 -13.62 5.48
CA PRO A 164 17.97 -12.21 5.69
C PRO A 164 16.76 -11.33 6.04
N LEU A 165 15.58 -11.57 5.44
CA LEU A 165 14.38 -10.82 5.78
C LEU A 165 13.85 -11.16 7.17
N MET A 166 13.95 -12.40 7.61
CA MET A 166 13.58 -12.80 8.98
C MET A 166 14.46 -12.10 10.01
N ASP A 167 15.77 -11.98 9.73
CA ASP A 167 16.71 -11.27 10.59
C ASP A 167 16.44 -9.77 10.61
N ILE A 168 16.21 -9.14 9.46
CA ILE A 168 15.79 -7.74 9.39
C ILE A 168 14.51 -7.52 10.21
N TYR A 169 13.53 -8.40 10.06
CA TYR A 169 12.28 -8.29 10.81
C TYR A 169 12.51 -8.47 12.32
N SER A 170 13.26 -9.52 12.75
CA SER A 170 13.41 -9.85 14.16
C SER A 170 14.34 -8.90 14.91
N GLU A 171 15.46 -8.52 14.29
CA GLU A 171 16.54 -7.78 14.96
C GLU A 171 16.44 -6.27 14.76
N ILE A 172 15.81 -5.82 13.65
CA ILE A 172 15.77 -4.40 13.31
C ILE A 172 14.35 -3.85 13.42
N LEU A 173 13.35 -4.45 12.74
CA LEU A 173 12.01 -3.87 12.68
C LEU A 173 11.20 -4.07 13.96
N LYS A 174 11.30 -5.21 14.63
CA LYS A 174 10.56 -5.45 15.90
C LYS A 174 10.81 -4.38 16.98
N PRO A 175 12.04 -3.88 17.20
CA PRO A 175 12.27 -2.75 18.09
C PRO A 175 11.53 -1.47 17.70
N TYR A 176 11.45 -1.14 16.42
CA TYR A 176 10.67 0.01 15.93
C TYR A 176 9.17 -0.19 16.14
N ILE A 177 8.66 -1.40 15.87
CA ILE A 177 7.26 -1.76 16.08
C ILE A 177 6.89 -1.70 17.57
N ALA A 178 7.73 -2.24 18.45
CA ALA A 178 7.51 -2.18 19.90
C ALA A 178 7.49 -0.76 20.46
N GLN A 179 8.19 0.18 19.82
CA GLN A 179 8.19 1.61 20.14
C GLN A 179 7.07 2.39 19.42
N GLN A 180 6.19 1.72 18.68
CA GLN A 180 5.13 2.34 17.88
C GLN A 180 5.65 3.34 16.81
N LYS A 181 6.90 3.19 16.40
CA LYS A 181 7.52 3.99 15.34
C LYS A 181 7.27 3.41 13.95
N ALA A 182 6.84 2.16 13.89
CA ALA A 182 6.51 1.46 12.66
C ALA A 182 5.37 0.47 12.89
N THR A 183 4.64 0.17 11.83
CA THR A 183 3.60 -0.86 11.78
C THR A 183 3.93 -1.82 10.64
N PHE A 184 4.13 -3.10 10.96
CA PHE A 184 4.26 -4.14 9.96
C PHE A 184 2.91 -4.35 9.26
N ARG A 185 2.93 -4.33 7.92
CA ARG A 185 1.71 -4.47 7.12
C ARG A 185 1.62 -5.85 6.49
N ASN A 186 2.59 -6.21 5.65
CA ASN A 186 2.57 -7.48 4.92
C ASN A 186 3.98 -8.04 4.73
N LEU A 187 4.06 -9.36 4.62
CA LEU A 187 5.09 -10.04 3.88
C LEU A 187 4.53 -10.29 2.48
N ILE A 188 5.00 -9.52 1.51
CA ILE A 188 4.60 -9.64 0.11
C ILE A 188 5.41 -10.78 -0.52
N THR A 189 4.77 -11.54 -1.39
CA THR A 189 5.42 -12.60 -2.17
C THR A 189 5.35 -12.24 -3.64
N TRP A 190 6.49 -12.07 -4.30
CA TRP A 190 6.55 -12.04 -5.74
C TRP A 190 6.66 -13.48 -6.25
N ASP A 191 5.57 -13.97 -6.84
CA ASP A 191 5.53 -15.25 -7.52
C ASP A 191 6.11 -15.12 -8.94
N LYS A 192 7.22 -15.81 -9.16
CA LYS A 192 7.96 -15.82 -10.44
C LYS A 192 7.47 -16.92 -11.40
N GLY A 193 6.39 -17.61 -11.05
CA GLY A 193 5.73 -18.65 -11.82
C GLY A 193 6.47 -20.00 -11.79
N ASN A 194 7.67 -20.10 -12.32
CA ASN A 194 8.42 -21.34 -12.39
C ASN A 194 9.62 -21.33 -11.46
N GLY A 195 9.64 -22.25 -10.49
CA GLY A 195 10.83 -22.52 -9.68
C GLY A 195 11.96 -23.08 -10.55
N GLN A 196 12.95 -22.27 -10.86
CA GLN A 196 14.18 -22.78 -11.43
C GLN A 196 15.04 -23.34 -10.31
N GLY A 197 15.04 -24.68 -10.20
CA GLY A 197 15.89 -25.37 -9.26
C GLY A 197 17.35 -25.27 -9.67
N GLN A 198 18.03 -24.23 -9.18
CA GLN A 198 19.50 -24.19 -9.16
C GLN A 198 20.10 -24.88 -7.94
N ASN A 199 19.28 -25.46 -7.07
CA ASN A 199 19.78 -26.14 -5.89
C ASN A 199 20.22 -27.55 -6.24
N SER A 200 21.50 -27.82 -6.11
CA SER A 200 22.09 -29.16 -6.14
C SER A 200 21.50 -30.14 -5.11
N ASP A 201 20.66 -29.65 -4.18
CA ASP A 201 20.02 -30.44 -3.12
C ASP A 201 18.50 -30.51 -3.25
N ASN A 202 17.98 -30.54 -4.48
CA ASN A 202 16.53 -30.67 -4.77
C ASN A 202 15.87 -31.92 -4.16
N THR A 203 16.65 -32.82 -3.57
CA THR A 203 16.12 -33.98 -2.88
C THR A 203 15.71 -33.70 -1.43
N ARG A 204 16.09 -32.54 -0.87
CA ARG A 204 15.87 -32.20 0.55
C ARG A 204 15.25 -30.81 0.78
N SER A 205 15.09 -30.02 -0.26
CA SER A 205 14.44 -28.70 -0.20
C SER A 205 13.51 -28.49 -1.39
N TYR A 206 12.54 -27.60 -1.22
CA TYR A 206 11.71 -27.18 -2.34
C TYR A 206 12.47 -26.17 -3.20
N ALA A 207 12.23 -26.19 -4.52
CA ALA A 207 12.76 -25.19 -5.43
C ALA A 207 12.14 -23.82 -5.12
N VAL A 208 12.98 -22.76 -5.05
CA VAL A 208 12.52 -21.40 -4.78
C VAL A 208 11.92 -20.82 -6.06
N ALA A 209 10.65 -20.47 -6.00
CA ALA A 209 9.88 -19.91 -7.11
C ALA A 209 9.46 -18.44 -6.87
N ASP A 210 9.93 -17.84 -5.79
CA ASP A 210 9.48 -16.53 -5.36
C ASP A 210 10.62 -15.68 -4.77
N GLU A 211 10.30 -14.42 -4.53
CA GLU A 211 11.02 -13.51 -3.64
C GLU A 211 10.02 -12.87 -2.68
N LYS A 212 10.52 -12.39 -1.56
CA LYS A 212 9.70 -11.77 -0.52
C LYS A 212 10.01 -10.28 -0.39
N CYS A 213 9.03 -9.53 0.08
CA CYS A 213 9.24 -8.14 0.45
C CYS A 213 8.57 -7.83 1.79
N LEU A 214 9.32 -7.25 2.71
CA LEU A 214 8.76 -6.68 3.94
C LEU A 214 8.12 -5.34 3.62
N PHE A 215 6.84 -5.21 3.93
CA PHE A 215 6.11 -3.95 3.81
C PHE A 215 5.77 -3.41 5.20
N VAL A 216 6.24 -2.20 5.48
CA VAL A 216 6.12 -1.51 6.76
C VAL A 216 5.68 -0.07 6.52
N MET A 217 4.82 0.46 7.38
CA MET A 217 4.47 1.88 7.41
C MET A 217 5.02 2.53 8.68
N CYS A 218 5.51 3.76 8.59
CA CYS A 218 5.96 4.53 9.74
C CYS A 218 4.79 4.87 10.67
N GLY A 219 5.05 4.89 11.97
CA GLY A 219 4.04 5.23 13.00
C GLY A 219 2.96 4.18 13.19
N VAL A 220 1.88 4.60 13.84
CA VAL A 220 0.68 3.79 14.12
C VAL A 220 -0.33 3.99 13.01
N GLN A 221 -0.89 2.92 12.46
CA GLN A 221 -1.76 2.97 11.28
C GLN A 221 -3.24 2.65 11.57
N GLY A 222 -3.57 2.09 12.73
CA GLY A 222 -4.96 1.80 13.11
C GLY A 222 -5.70 3.02 13.65
N PHE A 223 -6.98 3.16 13.36
CA PHE A 223 -7.86 4.14 14.01
C PHE A 223 -8.30 3.58 15.37
N ASN A 224 -8.19 4.41 16.42
CA ASN A 224 -8.51 4.05 17.83
C ASN A 224 -7.73 2.87 18.43
N ASN A 225 -6.70 2.35 17.78
CA ASN A 225 -5.93 1.17 18.25
C ASN A 225 -6.78 -0.04 18.66
N ASN A 226 -8.07 -0.06 18.34
CA ASN A 226 -8.98 -1.16 18.65
C ASN A 226 -9.21 -2.01 17.40
N ALA A 227 -9.02 -3.31 17.52
CA ALA A 227 -9.35 -4.29 16.49
C ALA A 227 -10.85 -4.25 16.07
N ASP A 228 -11.67 -3.54 16.81
CA ASP A 228 -13.11 -3.59 16.74
C ASP A 228 -13.75 -2.39 16.00
N ASN A 229 -12.98 -1.40 15.54
CA ASN A 229 -13.50 -0.19 14.87
C ASN A 229 -14.67 0.49 15.60
N TYR A 230 -14.67 0.43 16.94
CA TYR A 230 -15.72 1.00 17.74
C TYR A 230 -15.40 2.45 18.11
N PHE A 231 -16.36 3.36 17.90
CA PHE A 231 -16.25 4.75 18.30
C PHE A 231 -16.94 4.96 19.67
N GLU A 232 -16.20 5.42 20.68
CA GLU A 232 -16.71 5.61 22.05
C GLU A 232 -17.88 6.61 22.13
N GLY A 233 -17.99 7.53 21.18
CA GLY A 233 -19.15 8.43 21.06
C GLY A 233 -20.49 7.70 20.92
N TRP A 234 -20.50 6.45 20.46
CA TRP A 234 -21.71 5.64 20.37
C TRP A 234 -22.15 5.01 21.70
N ASP A 235 -21.39 5.21 22.77
CA ASP A 235 -21.68 4.60 24.09
C ASP A 235 -23.10 4.93 24.59
N SER A 236 -23.62 6.14 24.34
CA SER A 236 -25.01 6.52 24.68
C SER A 236 -26.04 5.57 24.07
N ILE A 237 -25.89 5.25 22.80
CA ILE A 237 -26.80 4.39 22.06
C ILE A 237 -26.62 2.92 22.45
N VAL A 238 -25.37 2.46 22.53
CA VAL A 238 -25.03 1.08 22.91
C VAL A 238 -25.51 0.77 24.33
N ASN A 239 -25.28 1.69 25.27
CA ASN A 239 -25.72 1.51 26.64
C ASN A 239 -27.25 1.49 26.74
N TYR A 240 -27.94 2.39 26.03
CA TYR A 240 -29.40 2.34 25.92
C TYR A 240 -29.87 0.97 25.42
N LEU A 241 -29.33 0.46 24.32
CA LEU A 241 -29.73 -0.85 23.77
C LEU A 241 -29.44 -2.00 24.77
N LYS A 242 -28.30 -1.95 25.49
CA LYS A 242 -27.96 -2.92 26.54
C LYS A 242 -28.94 -2.91 27.69
N GLU A 243 -29.31 -1.72 28.17
CA GLU A 243 -30.27 -1.56 29.26
C GLU A 243 -31.65 -2.08 28.86
N GLU A 244 -32.12 -1.76 27.66
CA GLU A 244 -33.41 -2.24 27.14
C GLU A 244 -33.40 -3.76 26.96
N LYS A 245 -32.29 -4.34 26.46
CA LYS A 245 -32.11 -5.78 26.42
C LYS A 245 -32.23 -6.40 27.82
N GLN A 246 -31.54 -5.82 28.82
CA GLN A 246 -31.58 -6.34 30.19
C GLN A 246 -32.99 -6.25 30.79
N LYS A 247 -33.68 -5.13 30.62
CA LYS A 247 -35.07 -4.93 31.05
C LYS A 247 -36.01 -5.93 30.39
N SER A 248 -35.81 -6.22 29.13
CA SER A 248 -36.68 -7.14 28.38
C SER A 248 -36.59 -8.59 28.86
N GLY A 249 -35.48 -8.99 29.47
CA GLY A 249 -35.19 -10.37 29.84
C GLY A 249 -34.94 -11.32 28.66
N LEU A 250 -34.90 -10.79 27.43
CA LEU A 250 -34.67 -11.56 26.20
C LEU A 250 -33.20 -11.88 25.98
N THR A 251 -32.92 -13.04 25.39
CA THR A 251 -31.59 -13.43 24.96
C THR A 251 -31.25 -12.86 23.57
N ILE A 252 -29.97 -12.80 23.23
CA ILE A 252 -29.52 -12.39 21.87
C ILE A 252 -30.17 -13.26 20.78
N LYS A 253 -30.40 -14.54 21.04
CA LYS A 253 -31.09 -15.45 20.12
C LYS A 253 -32.54 -15.04 19.90
N ASP A 254 -33.23 -14.61 20.96
CA ASP A 254 -34.60 -14.12 20.86
C ASP A 254 -34.67 -12.84 20.01
N PHE A 255 -33.76 -11.89 20.23
CA PHE A 255 -33.64 -10.67 19.42
C PHE A 255 -33.43 -10.96 17.94
N LYS A 256 -32.54 -11.89 17.63
CA LYS A 256 -32.29 -12.32 16.25
C LYS A 256 -33.53 -12.94 15.63
N ARG A 257 -34.20 -13.85 16.34
CA ARG A 257 -35.43 -14.52 15.89
C ARG A 257 -36.58 -13.53 15.67
N ILE A 258 -36.78 -12.59 16.59
CA ILE A 258 -37.84 -11.56 16.49
C ILE A 258 -37.60 -10.68 15.25
N ALA A 259 -36.38 -10.35 14.96
CA ALA A 259 -35.96 -9.57 13.80
C ALA A 259 -35.90 -10.39 12.48
N GLY A 260 -36.23 -11.68 12.51
CA GLY A 260 -36.20 -12.54 11.31
C GLY A 260 -34.79 -12.99 10.89
N HIS A 261 -33.79 -12.84 11.75
CA HIS A 261 -32.41 -13.29 11.49
C HIS A 261 -32.17 -14.72 11.98
N SER A 262 -31.26 -15.44 11.33
CA SER A 262 -30.79 -16.75 11.82
C SER A 262 -30.04 -16.61 13.15
N GLU A 263 -30.09 -17.62 14.01
CA GLU A 263 -29.37 -17.62 15.30
C GLU A 263 -27.87 -17.44 15.13
N ASN A 264 -27.30 -17.89 14.02
CA ASN A 264 -25.88 -17.80 13.70
C ASN A 264 -25.47 -16.53 12.93
N SER A 265 -26.41 -15.61 12.68
CA SER A 265 -26.10 -14.37 11.99
C SER A 265 -25.10 -13.52 12.81
N GLY A 266 -24.16 -12.87 12.14
CA GLY A 266 -23.12 -12.00 12.74
C GLY A 266 -23.64 -10.63 13.21
N CYS A 267 -24.86 -10.55 13.79
CA CYS A 267 -25.41 -9.28 14.25
C CYS A 267 -24.91 -8.90 15.65
N HIS A 268 -24.24 -7.77 15.76
CA HIS A 268 -23.58 -7.28 16.96
C HIS A 268 -24.22 -5.95 17.44
N TRP A 269 -25.45 -5.99 17.91
CA TRP A 269 -26.20 -4.78 18.32
C TRP A 269 -25.95 -4.33 19.76
N PHE A 270 -25.49 -5.24 20.63
CA PHE A 270 -25.44 -5.04 22.07
C PHE A 270 -24.01 -5.06 22.65
N ASP A 271 -23.00 -5.33 21.86
CA ASP A 271 -21.61 -5.42 22.28
C ASP A 271 -20.75 -4.41 21.50
N LYS A 272 -19.68 -3.92 22.11
CA LYS A 272 -18.78 -2.96 21.46
C LYS A 272 -17.98 -3.57 20.32
N SER A 273 -17.72 -4.90 20.40
CA SER A 273 -17.02 -5.62 19.34
C SER A 273 -17.88 -5.72 18.09
N GLN A 274 -17.38 -5.23 16.96
CA GLN A 274 -18.09 -5.22 15.67
C GLN A 274 -19.51 -4.61 15.74
N TRP A 275 -19.70 -3.64 16.61
CA TRP A 275 -21.02 -3.04 16.84
C TRP A 275 -21.61 -2.47 15.55
N MET A 276 -22.90 -2.72 15.40
CA MET A 276 -23.71 -2.18 14.31
C MET A 276 -25.03 -1.62 14.82
N MET A 277 -25.44 -0.48 14.27
CA MET A 277 -26.73 0.11 14.53
C MET A 277 -27.84 -0.84 14.00
N PRO A 278 -28.87 -1.19 14.80
CA PRO A 278 -30.00 -1.95 14.29
C PRO A 278 -30.74 -1.16 13.19
N THR A 279 -31.25 -1.84 12.18
CA THR A 279 -32.13 -1.18 11.20
C THR A 279 -33.46 -0.79 11.83
N LYS A 280 -34.20 0.11 11.17
CA LYS A 280 -35.55 0.53 11.63
C LYS A 280 -36.47 -0.66 11.78
N GLU A 281 -36.44 -1.56 10.82
CA GLU A 281 -37.27 -2.79 10.80
C GLU A 281 -36.92 -3.70 11.98
N THR A 282 -35.61 -3.92 12.18
CA THR A 282 -35.09 -4.73 13.30
C THR A 282 -35.54 -4.15 14.65
N TYR A 283 -35.32 -2.85 14.86
CA TYR A 283 -35.65 -2.20 16.12
C TYR A 283 -37.18 -2.19 16.35
N ASN A 284 -37.97 -1.86 15.34
CA ASN A 284 -39.42 -1.87 15.45
C ASN A 284 -39.98 -3.27 15.74
N SER A 285 -39.41 -4.33 15.13
CA SER A 285 -39.79 -5.70 15.45
C SER A 285 -39.59 -6.03 16.94
N TRP A 286 -38.53 -5.55 17.57
CA TRP A 286 -38.31 -5.72 19.00
C TRP A 286 -39.31 -4.95 19.83
N ARG A 287 -39.61 -3.70 19.46
CA ARG A 287 -40.55 -2.84 20.13
C ARG A 287 -41.97 -3.45 20.09
N ASP A 288 -42.43 -3.83 18.90
CA ASP A 288 -43.75 -4.40 18.68
C ASP A 288 -43.93 -5.73 19.44
N TYR A 289 -42.86 -6.55 19.48
CA TYR A 289 -42.84 -7.77 20.30
C TYR A 289 -42.97 -7.45 21.80
N CYS A 290 -42.23 -6.46 22.30
CA CYS A 290 -42.29 -6.05 23.69
C CYS A 290 -43.69 -5.49 24.04
N GLU A 291 -44.26 -4.63 23.21
CA GLU A 291 -45.60 -4.08 23.41
C GLU A 291 -46.68 -5.20 23.45
N THR A 292 -46.61 -6.12 22.49
CA THR A 292 -47.58 -7.26 22.40
C THR A 292 -47.52 -8.16 23.65
N ASN A 293 -46.31 -8.28 24.26
CA ASN A 293 -46.11 -9.14 25.43
C ASN A 293 -46.15 -8.35 26.76
N ASN A 294 -46.66 -7.11 26.78
CA ASN A 294 -46.69 -6.21 27.94
C ASN A 294 -45.32 -6.01 28.60
N ASN A 295 -44.28 -5.95 27.81
CA ASN A 295 -42.93 -5.70 28.25
C ASN A 295 -42.59 -4.21 28.10
N GLU A 296 -42.14 -3.58 29.18
CA GLU A 296 -41.90 -2.13 29.24
C GLU A 296 -40.60 -1.67 28.57
N SER A 297 -39.95 -2.53 27.78
CA SER A 297 -38.67 -2.26 27.12
C SER A 297 -38.89 -1.70 25.70
N PHE A 298 -37.84 -1.03 25.15
CA PHE A 298 -37.81 -0.48 23.79
C PHE A 298 -38.92 0.53 23.47
N LYS A 299 -39.23 1.42 24.43
CA LYS A 299 -40.30 2.44 24.24
C LYS A 299 -39.84 3.67 23.44
N LYS A 300 -38.55 3.93 23.32
CA LYS A 300 -38.06 5.04 22.49
C LYS A 300 -38.43 4.85 21.04
N GLU A 301 -38.85 5.93 20.39
CA GLU A 301 -39.02 5.92 18.93
C GLU A 301 -37.68 5.77 18.23
N TYR A 302 -37.60 4.92 17.21
CA TYR A 302 -36.38 4.69 16.44
C TYR A 302 -35.77 5.99 15.93
N GLU A 303 -36.58 6.90 15.40
CA GLU A 303 -36.13 8.14 14.79
C GLU A 303 -35.41 9.06 15.79
N SER A 304 -35.73 8.97 17.10
CA SER A 304 -35.09 9.82 18.11
C SER A 304 -33.61 9.47 18.33
N PHE A 305 -33.27 8.18 18.34
CA PHE A 305 -31.87 7.79 18.52
C PHE A 305 -31.15 7.56 17.18
N LYS A 306 -31.88 7.38 16.09
CA LYS A 306 -31.30 7.42 14.74
C LYS A 306 -30.71 8.79 14.45
N LYS A 307 -31.40 9.87 14.79
CA LYS A 307 -30.87 11.23 14.62
C LYS A 307 -29.58 11.43 15.43
N GLU A 308 -29.56 10.98 16.69
CA GLU A 308 -28.36 11.00 17.53
C GLU A 308 -27.23 10.18 16.87
N TYR A 309 -27.53 8.99 16.36
CA TYR A 309 -26.53 8.15 15.65
C TYR A 309 -25.97 8.83 14.40
N GLU A 310 -26.81 9.45 13.57
CA GLU A 310 -26.37 10.11 12.35
C GLU A 310 -25.46 11.33 12.64
N GLU A 311 -25.76 12.08 13.70
CA GLU A 311 -24.93 13.18 14.15
C GLU A 311 -23.55 12.65 14.65
N LEU A 312 -23.56 11.61 15.48
CA LEU A 312 -22.35 10.96 15.97
C LEU A 312 -21.56 10.25 14.87
N LYS A 313 -22.24 9.64 13.90
CA LYS A 313 -21.60 9.02 12.74
C LYS A 313 -20.85 10.06 11.91
N LYS A 314 -21.46 11.21 11.70
CA LYS A 314 -20.80 12.31 10.98
C LYS A 314 -19.54 12.78 11.72
N GLU A 315 -19.62 12.98 13.03
CA GLU A 315 -18.45 13.31 13.86
C GLU A 315 -17.36 12.23 13.77
N TYR A 316 -17.76 10.95 13.83
CA TYR A 316 -16.84 9.82 13.67
C TYR A 316 -16.13 9.82 12.33
N GLU A 317 -16.87 10.03 11.24
CA GLU A 317 -16.28 10.05 9.89
C GLU A 317 -15.34 11.25 9.70
N GLU A 318 -15.67 12.41 10.28
CA GLU A 318 -14.77 13.56 10.27
C GLU A 318 -13.48 13.27 11.04
N LEU A 319 -13.57 12.72 12.27
CA LEU A 319 -12.41 12.31 13.07
C LEU A 319 -11.58 11.23 12.37
N LYS A 320 -12.24 10.26 11.75
CA LYS A 320 -11.60 9.20 10.98
C LYS A 320 -10.84 9.76 9.79
N LYS A 321 -11.45 10.68 9.05
CA LYS A 321 -10.82 11.36 7.92
C LYS A 321 -9.61 12.18 8.36
N GLU A 322 -9.72 12.96 9.44
CA GLU A 322 -8.61 13.70 10.03
C GLU A 322 -7.49 12.74 10.44
N TYR A 323 -7.83 11.66 11.14
CA TYR A 323 -6.86 10.66 11.55
C TYR A 323 -6.09 10.05 10.37
N TYR A 324 -6.80 9.60 9.33
CA TYR A 324 -6.15 8.97 8.17
C TYR A 324 -5.36 9.97 7.33
N SER A 325 -5.68 11.25 7.34
CA SER A 325 -4.89 12.28 6.67
C SER A 325 -3.46 12.40 7.21
N THR A 326 -3.23 11.96 8.45
CA THR A 326 -1.90 11.94 9.09
C THR A 326 -1.20 10.59 9.02
N ARG A 327 -1.82 9.59 8.37
CA ARG A 327 -1.27 8.23 8.22
C ARG A 327 -0.52 8.08 6.91
N ALA A 328 0.17 6.96 6.76
CA ALA A 328 0.84 6.64 5.51
C ALA A 328 -0.17 6.65 4.35
N TYR A 329 0.22 7.29 3.26
CA TYR A 329 -0.54 7.17 2.02
C TYR A 329 -0.59 5.72 1.60
N PHE A 330 -1.77 5.23 1.29
CA PHE A 330 -1.94 3.90 0.72
C PHE A 330 -3.17 3.89 -0.18
N ASN A 331 -2.92 3.72 -1.47
CA ASN A 331 -3.95 3.54 -2.47
C ASN A 331 -3.80 2.13 -3.07
N ASN A 332 -4.81 1.29 -2.89
CA ASN A 332 -4.79 -0.05 -3.45
C ASN A 332 -5.64 -0.09 -4.73
N VAL A 333 -5.08 0.45 -5.79
CA VAL A 333 -5.70 0.59 -7.12
C VAL A 333 -5.53 -0.66 -8.01
N HIS A 334 -4.93 -1.72 -7.48
CA HIS A 334 -4.65 -2.93 -8.27
C HIS A 334 -5.77 -3.96 -8.10
N ASP A 335 -6.16 -4.63 -9.19
CA ASP A 335 -7.25 -5.60 -9.30
C ASP A 335 -7.25 -6.71 -8.23
N ASN A 336 -6.08 -7.07 -7.74
CA ASN A 336 -5.91 -8.10 -6.74
C ASN A 336 -5.37 -7.52 -5.44
N PHE A 337 -6.26 -7.22 -4.49
CA PHE A 337 -5.96 -6.71 -3.14
C PHE A 337 -5.22 -7.73 -2.25
N ASN A 338 -4.29 -8.50 -2.80
CA ASN A 338 -3.57 -9.52 -2.06
C ASN A 338 -2.06 -9.25 -2.02
N ASN A 339 -1.38 -9.96 -1.13
CA ASN A 339 0.07 -9.85 -0.94
C ASN A 339 0.87 -10.86 -1.78
N VAL A 340 0.25 -11.52 -2.75
CA VAL A 340 0.94 -12.37 -3.73
C VAL A 340 0.88 -11.67 -5.08
N TRP A 341 2.03 -11.23 -5.56
CA TRP A 341 2.18 -10.46 -6.77
C TRP A 341 2.73 -11.33 -7.88
N HIS A 342 2.08 -11.33 -9.03
CA HIS A 342 2.46 -12.11 -10.19
C HIS A 342 3.05 -11.17 -11.25
N PHE A 343 4.35 -11.21 -11.42
CA PHE A 343 5.07 -10.51 -12.48
C PHE A 343 6.07 -11.45 -13.13
N ASP A 344 6.11 -11.45 -14.44
CA ASP A 344 7.10 -12.22 -15.18
C ASP A 344 8.50 -11.70 -14.89
N ARG A 345 9.47 -12.62 -14.84
CA ARG A 345 10.88 -12.23 -14.81
C ARG A 345 11.21 -11.56 -16.14
N HIS A 346 11.97 -10.48 -16.07
CA HIS A 346 12.53 -9.88 -17.28
C HIS A 346 13.61 -10.83 -17.83
N ASN A 347 13.21 -11.76 -18.72
CA ASN A 347 14.11 -12.64 -19.44
C ASN A 347 14.54 -11.94 -20.73
N ARG A 348 15.52 -11.08 -20.70
CA ARG A 348 16.22 -10.68 -21.91
C ARG A 348 17.08 -11.86 -22.35
N GLN A 349 16.60 -12.60 -23.36
CA GLN A 349 17.39 -13.66 -23.99
C GLN A 349 18.62 -13.03 -24.67
N GLY A 350 19.81 -13.22 -24.11
CA GLY A 350 21.06 -12.94 -24.79
C GLY A 350 22.03 -11.97 -24.11
N ASP A 351 21.70 -11.39 -22.96
CA ASP A 351 22.58 -10.40 -22.31
C ASP A 351 23.54 -11.08 -21.33
N GLU A 352 24.72 -11.45 -21.84
CA GLU A 352 25.91 -11.71 -21.00
C GLU A 352 26.52 -10.33 -20.62
N GLY A 353 25.97 -9.64 -19.60
CA GLY A 353 26.58 -8.37 -19.15
C GLY A 353 25.66 -7.41 -18.36
N GLU A 354 24.37 -7.68 -18.30
CA GLU A 354 23.46 -6.87 -17.50
C GLU A 354 23.58 -7.18 -15.98
N HIS A 355 23.11 -6.22 -15.14
CA HIS A 355 22.95 -6.44 -13.71
C HIS A 355 22.29 -7.81 -13.46
N ALA A 356 22.87 -8.61 -12.59
CA ALA A 356 22.51 -10.01 -12.42
C ALA A 356 21.02 -10.28 -12.12
N THR A 357 20.28 -9.27 -11.62
CA THR A 357 18.85 -9.43 -11.26
C THR A 357 18.10 -8.09 -11.23
N PRO A 358 17.84 -7.44 -12.37
CA PRO A 358 17.00 -6.23 -12.34
C PRO A 358 15.57 -6.59 -11.92
N LYS A 359 14.97 -5.79 -11.03
CA LYS A 359 13.54 -5.93 -10.72
C LYS A 359 12.70 -5.43 -11.90
N PRO A 360 11.61 -6.13 -12.26
CA PRO A 360 10.67 -5.64 -13.27
C PRO A 360 10.13 -4.25 -12.91
N ILE A 361 10.00 -3.37 -13.90
CA ILE A 361 9.44 -2.02 -13.69
C ILE A 361 8.02 -2.09 -13.14
N PRO A 362 7.10 -2.94 -13.64
CA PRO A 362 5.77 -3.08 -13.07
C PRO A 362 5.73 -3.54 -11.61
N LEU A 363 6.76 -4.28 -11.15
CA LEU A 363 6.89 -4.65 -9.74
C LEU A 363 7.19 -3.42 -8.85
N CYS A 364 8.10 -2.55 -9.32
CA CYS A 364 8.43 -1.28 -8.65
C CYS A 364 7.22 -0.33 -8.69
N GLU A 365 6.55 -0.23 -9.84
CA GLU A 365 5.34 0.54 -10.04
C GLU A 365 4.30 0.25 -8.97
N ARG A 366 3.98 -1.02 -8.75
CA ARG A 366 2.94 -1.42 -7.79
C ARG A 366 3.20 -0.89 -6.38
N ALA A 367 4.44 -0.98 -5.90
CA ALA A 367 4.81 -0.43 -4.59
C ALA A 367 4.73 1.11 -4.57
N ILE A 368 5.18 1.77 -5.65
CA ILE A 368 5.20 3.22 -5.76
C ILE A 368 3.77 3.78 -5.84
N LYS A 369 2.94 3.28 -6.74
CA LYS A 369 1.52 3.70 -6.84
C LYS A 369 0.78 3.51 -5.52
N SER A 370 0.98 2.38 -4.86
CA SER A 370 0.28 2.11 -3.59
C SER A 370 0.69 3.04 -2.47
N SER A 371 1.95 3.49 -2.41
CA SER A 371 2.49 4.14 -1.20
C SER A 371 3.12 5.52 -1.41
N CYS A 372 3.20 6.01 -2.64
CA CYS A 372 3.73 7.32 -2.96
C CYS A 372 2.65 8.20 -3.60
N PRO A 373 2.22 9.29 -2.98
CA PRO A 373 1.26 10.21 -3.59
C PRO A 373 1.83 10.86 -4.87
N ASP A 374 0.97 11.47 -5.67
CA ASP A 374 1.38 12.21 -6.84
C ASP A 374 2.40 13.29 -6.50
N ASN A 375 3.42 13.43 -7.33
CA ASN A 375 4.59 14.30 -7.09
C ASN A 375 5.36 14.00 -5.78
N GLY A 376 5.11 12.85 -5.15
CA GLY A 376 5.81 12.39 -3.96
C GLY A 376 7.25 11.98 -4.24
N LEU A 377 7.99 11.68 -3.18
CA LEU A 377 9.40 11.31 -3.24
C LEU A 377 9.60 9.83 -2.89
N VAL A 378 10.20 9.10 -3.81
CA VAL A 378 10.67 7.72 -3.65
C VAL A 378 12.15 7.75 -3.26
N LEU A 379 12.55 6.95 -2.29
CA LEU A 379 13.94 6.74 -1.88
C LEU A 379 14.34 5.30 -2.16
N ASP A 380 15.42 5.10 -2.91
CA ASP A 380 16.02 3.78 -3.13
C ASP A 380 17.54 3.87 -2.99
N VAL A 381 18.10 3.28 -1.95
CA VAL A 381 19.55 3.34 -1.68
C VAL A 381 20.32 2.16 -2.30
N PHE A 382 19.65 1.36 -3.15
CA PHE A 382 20.20 0.22 -3.89
C PHE A 382 19.64 0.19 -5.32
N LEU A 383 19.83 1.28 -6.08
CA LEU A 383 19.19 1.47 -7.38
C LEU A 383 19.55 0.41 -8.44
N GLY A 384 20.73 -0.21 -8.34
CA GLY A 384 21.20 -1.15 -9.34
C GLY A 384 21.18 -0.53 -10.74
N SER A 385 20.42 -1.16 -11.66
CA SER A 385 20.23 -0.64 -13.02
C SER A 385 19.17 0.46 -13.14
N GLY A 386 18.51 0.89 -12.03
CA GLY A 386 17.62 2.04 -11.98
C GLY A 386 16.12 1.77 -12.23
N SER A 387 15.65 0.53 -12.12
CA SER A 387 14.23 0.21 -12.35
C SER A 387 13.28 1.06 -11.51
N THR A 388 13.61 1.30 -10.22
CA THR A 388 12.83 2.17 -9.34
C THR A 388 12.77 3.61 -9.84
N MET A 389 13.89 4.15 -10.37
CA MET A 389 13.93 5.52 -10.90
C MET A 389 13.13 5.64 -12.19
N VAL A 390 13.21 4.65 -13.09
CA VAL A 390 12.42 4.58 -14.32
C VAL A 390 10.93 4.54 -13.99
N ALA A 391 10.50 3.63 -13.10
CA ALA A 391 9.11 3.55 -12.66
C ALA A 391 8.63 4.89 -12.05
N SER A 392 9.44 5.49 -11.19
CA SER A 392 9.11 6.78 -10.57
C SER A 392 8.94 7.90 -11.61
N HIS A 393 9.81 7.94 -12.63
CA HIS A 393 9.74 8.94 -13.69
C HIS A 393 8.46 8.80 -14.53
N GLN A 394 8.17 7.59 -14.99
CA GLN A 394 6.96 7.30 -15.76
C GLN A 394 5.68 7.62 -14.98
N LEU A 395 5.71 7.42 -13.66
CA LEU A 395 4.60 7.71 -12.75
C LEU A 395 4.57 9.18 -12.25
N LYS A 396 5.43 10.08 -12.74
CA LYS A 396 5.55 11.47 -12.29
C LYS A 396 5.81 11.62 -10.79
N ARG A 397 6.60 10.71 -10.22
CA ARG A 397 7.13 10.80 -8.85
C ARG A 397 8.62 11.11 -8.93
N LYS A 398 9.15 11.79 -7.91
CA LYS A 398 10.60 12.01 -7.78
C LYS A 398 11.25 10.74 -7.23
N CYS A 399 12.47 10.45 -7.67
CA CYS A 399 13.26 9.38 -7.09
C CYS A 399 14.63 9.92 -6.67
N TYR A 400 14.97 9.76 -5.40
CA TYR A 400 16.32 9.99 -4.89
C TYR A 400 16.94 8.64 -4.59
N GLY A 401 18.07 8.35 -5.21
CA GLY A 401 18.65 7.03 -5.11
C GLY A 401 20.16 7.01 -4.95
N MET A 402 20.66 5.88 -4.47
CA MET A 402 22.08 5.60 -4.38
C MET A 402 22.44 4.34 -5.16
N GLU A 403 23.63 4.35 -5.70
CA GLU A 403 24.26 3.18 -6.30
C GLU A 403 25.77 3.26 -6.03
N LEU A 404 26.33 2.15 -5.59
CA LEU A 404 27.73 2.10 -5.21
C LEU A 404 28.68 1.98 -6.41
N ASP A 405 28.23 1.26 -7.46
CA ASP A 405 29.05 1.05 -8.67
C ASP A 405 28.90 2.21 -9.66
N PRO A 406 30.00 2.94 -9.96
CA PRO A 406 29.99 4.00 -10.96
C PRO A 406 29.48 3.54 -12.34
N LYS A 407 29.68 2.27 -12.69
CA LYS A 407 29.17 1.68 -13.94
C LYS A 407 27.62 1.74 -13.98
N TYR A 408 26.98 1.28 -12.92
CA TYR A 408 25.52 1.30 -12.87
C TYR A 408 24.96 2.71 -12.72
N CYS A 409 25.66 3.62 -12.05
CA CYS A 409 25.29 5.04 -12.10
C CYS A 409 25.29 5.59 -13.53
N GLN A 410 26.26 5.20 -14.36
CA GLN A 410 26.29 5.57 -15.77
C GLN A 410 25.16 4.93 -16.55
N VAL A 411 24.87 3.64 -16.32
CA VAL A 411 23.72 2.93 -16.90
C VAL A 411 22.43 3.68 -16.61
N ILE A 412 22.22 4.13 -15.37
CA ILE A 412 21.01 4.89 -14.98
C ILE A 412 20.92 6.19 -15.78
N ILE A 413 22.01 6.94 -15.91
CA ILE A 413 22.03 8.19 -16.69
C ILE A 413 21.59 7.92 -18.13
N ASP A 414 22.21 6.93 -18.77
CA ASP A 414 21.98 6.63 -20.19
C ASP A 414 20.56 6.09 -20.42
N ARG A 415 20.07 5.26 -19.48
CA ARG A 415 18.73 4.72 -19.47
C ARG A 415 17.68 5.83 -19.37
N MET A 416 17.85 6.76 -18.43
CA MET A 416 16.94 7.88 -18.24
C MET A 416 16.96 8.87 -19.41
N LYS A 417 18.12 9.12 -20.02
CA LYS A 417 18.22 9.94 -21.25
C LYS A 417 17.58 9.29 -22.46
N LYS A 418 17.57 7.96 -22.52
CA LYS A 418 16.87 7.22 -23.58
C LYS A 418 15.35 7.24 -23.36
N LEU A 419 14.92 7.17 -22.10
CA LEU A 419 13.51 7.20 -21.73
C LEU A 419 12.87 8.58 -22.00
N ASP A 420 13.59 9.65 -21.68
CA ASP A 420 13.19 11.05 -21.95
C ASP A 420 14.35 11.83 -22.56
N GLU A 421 14.31 12.04 -23.88
CA GLU A 421 15.33 12.75 -24.63
C GLU A 421 15.51 14.23 -24.20
N ASN A 422 14.50 14.79 -23.49
CA ASN A 422 14.55 16.17 -23.01
C ASN A 422 15.09 16.28 -21.57
N ILE A 423 15.37 15.14 -20.92
CA ILE A 423 15.80 15.17 -19.53
C ILE A 423 17.21 15.79 -19.40
N LYS A 424 17.34 16.77 -18.53
CA LYS A 424 18.62 17.40 -18.26
C LYS A 424 19.38 16.67 -17.19
N VAL A 425 20.64 16.43 -17.43
CA VAL A 425 21.53 15.77 -16.48
C VAL A 425 22.63 16.73 -16.05
N LYS A 426 22.88 16.78 -14.74
CA LYS A 426 24.02 17.52 -14.15
C LYS A 426 24.80 16.58 -13.25
N ILE A 427 26.13 16.67 -13.29
CA ILE A 427 27.03 16.00 -12.35
C ILE A 427 27.69 17.08 -11.51
N ASN A 428 27.49 17.04 -10.19
CA ASN A 428 28.01 18.04 -9.23
C ASN A 428 27.67 19.48 -9.65
N GLY A 429 26.44 19.69 -10.13
CA GLY A 429 25.91 20.99 -10.55
C GLY A 429 26.38 21.48 -11.93
N LYS A 430 27.17 20.70 -12.69
CA LYS A 430 27.59 21.02 -14.05
C LYS A 430 26.79 20.21 -15.06
N GLU A 431 26.35 20.84 -16.15
CA GLU A 431 25.65 20.16 -17.25
C GLU A 431 26.50 19.00 -17.79
N TYR A 432 25.85 17.84 -18.02
CA TYR A 432 26.49 16.63 -18.54
C TYR A 432 26.03 16.35 -19.97
N GLY A 433 26.96 16.27 -20.89
CA GLY A 433 26.72 15.90 -22.28
C GLY A 433 26.50 17.06 -23.24
N GLU A 434 26.94 18.29 -22.89
CA GLU A 434 27.15 19.39 -23.84
C GLU A 434 28.52 19.30 -24.52
#